data_4088406c507a5aa5f74ea54a5bc1c18a
#
_entry.id   4088406c507a5aa5f74ea54a5bc1c18a
#
_cell.length_a   1.000
_cell.length_b   1.000
_cell.length_c   1.000
_cell.angle_alpha   90.00
_cell.angle_beta   90.00
_cell.angle_gamma   90.00
#
_symmetry.space_group_name_H-M   'P 1'
#
loop_
_entity.id
_entity.type
_entity.pdbx_description
1 polymer ?
#
loop_
_entity_poly.entity_id
_entity_poly.type
_entity_poly.pdbx_seq_one_letter_code
_entity_poly.pdbx_strand_id
1 'polypeptide(L)'
;MSESEWDLSDFSWDSLDFDSSETNKKSKDEDKKTRRRTTECLELSQKYEYRRAFSEVKLLEAMKYEPLKNGVSYNFITGGDVDGLSYLKIVLNQQNLEHCIFSTWCMAAEDILQIDEWLKSGRIKKLDAYVGEIFPNSYKIEYKQMVEMFDRHKCGRIAVFKNHSKIFAGYGDKFYFGIQTSANINTNPRTENGCITIDEKIYHFYNDYFKCINSFDKTNK
;
A
#
# COMPACT_ATOMS: atom_id res chain seq x y z
N MET A 1 21.49 26.98 -31.26
CA MET A 1 21.19 26.15 -30.10
C MET A 1 21.06 24.73 -30.64
N SER A 2 22.04 23.89 -30.39
CA SER A 2 22.13 22.52 -30.91
C SER A 2 21.26 21.59 -30.06
N GLU A 3 20.31 20.96 -30.70
CA GLU A 3 19.57 19.86 -30.13
C GLU A 3 20.53 18.69 -29.91
N SER A 4 20.72 18.27 -28.67
CA SER A 4 21.45 17.06 -28.37
C SER A 4 20.49 15.87 -28.55
N GLU A 5 20.60 15.20 -29.69
CA GLU A 5 20.03 13.87 -29.88
C GLU A 5 20.68 12.89 -28.89
N TRP A 6 19.85 12.28 -28.07
CA TRP A 6 20.26 11.16 -27.24
C TRP A 6 20.36 9.91 -28.11
N ASP A 7 21.58 9.54 -28.45
CA ASP A 7 21.83 8.28 -29.16
C ASP A 7 21.75 7.11 -28.19
N LEU A 8 20.71 6.29 -28.33
CA LEU A 8 20.47 5.10 -27.53
C LEU A 8 21.12 3.83 -28.15
N SER A 9 21.90 3.98 -29.22
CA SER A 9 22.50 2.84 -29.92
C SER A 9 23.59 2.12 -29.12
N ASP A 10 24.16 2.77 -28.10
CA ASP A 10 25.19 2.19 -27.23
C ASP A 10 24.63 1.52 -25.95
N PHE A 11 23.30 1.47 -25.78
CA PHE A 11 22.71 0.80 -24.64
C PHE A 11 22.44 -0.69 -24.99
N SER A 12 23.40 -1.55 -24.66
CA SER A 12 23.25 -3.01 -24.75
C SER A 12 22.73 -3.55 -23.43
N TRP A 13 21.59 -4.25 -23.49
CA TRP A 13 21.02 -4.99 -22.37
C TRP A 13 21.90 -6.17 -21.91
N ASP A 14 22.86 -6.59 -22.76
CA ASP A 14 23.78 -7.68 -22.47
C ASP A 14 24.92 -7.28 -21.53
N SER A 15 25.06 -6.00 -21.19
CA SER A 15 26.07 -5.51 -20.22
C SER A 15 25.61 -5.53 -18.75
N LEU A 16 24.39 -5.96 -18.49
CA LEU A 16 23.95 -6.27 -17.13
C LEU A 16 24.30 -7.75 -16.85
N ASP A 17 25.57 -8.02 -16.64
CA ASP A 17 26.05 -9.30 -16.12
C ASP A 17 25.43 -9.54 -14.74
N PHE A 18 24.29 -10.23 -14.75
CA PHE A 18 23.81 -10.97 -13.59
C PHE A 18 24.73 -12.20 -13.48
N ASP A 19 25.79 -12.06 -12.71
CA ASP A 19 26.67 -13.19 -12.40
C ASP A 19 25.88 -14.26 -11.62
N SER A 20 25.33 -15.20 -12.40
CA SER A 20 24.62 -16.39 -11.91
C SER A 20 25.53 -17.64 -11.97
N SER A 21 26.84 -17.47 -11.87
CA SER A 21 27.79 -18.58 -11.88
C SER A 21 28.57 -18.72 -10.58
N GLU A 22 27.90 -19.13 -9.50
CA GLU A 22 28.55 -20.02 -8.53
C GLU A 22 27.93 -21.41 -8.62
N THR A 23 28.42 -22.16 -9.61
CA THR A 23 28.20 -23.58 -9.73
C THR A 23 28.83 -24.32 -8.56
N ASN A 24 27.96 -24.98 -7.80
CA ASN A 24 28.21 -26.17 -6.99
C ASN A 24 29.59 -26.84 -7.17
N LYS A 25 30.45 -26.66 -6.18
CA LYS A 25 31.40 -27.70 -5.78
C LYS A 25 30.87 -28.36 -4.52
N LYS A 26 30.35 -29.57 -4.71
CA LYS A 26 30.08 -30.51 -3.62
C LYS A 26 31.39 -30.83 -2.94
N SER A 27 31.62 -30.33 -1.73
CA SER A 27 32.48 -30.98 -0.73
C SER A 27 31.54 -31.63 0.29
N LYS A 28 31.69 -32.92 0.41
CA LYS A 28 31.11 -33.74 1.47
C LYS A 28 31.76 -33.34 2.78
N ASP A 29 30.93 -33.44 3.78
CA ASP A 29 31.20 -33.67 5.19
C ASP A 29 31.22 -32.45 6.10
N GLU A 30 30.47 -32.67 7.16
CA GLU A 30 30.52 -32.16 8.51
C GLU A 30 29.60 -30.98 8.87
N ASP A 31 28.70 -31.34 9.78
CA ASP A 31 27.96 -30.48 10.69
C ASP A 31 27.31 -29.19 10.08
N LYS A 32 26.20 -29.38 9.44
CA LYS A 32 25.23 -28.33 9.22
C LYS A 32 24.65 -27.87 10.56
N LYS A 33 25.42 -27.13 11.34
CA LYS A 33 24.88 -26.19 12.29
C LYS A 33 24.02 -25.21 11.46
N THR A 34 22.71 -25.34 11.58
CA THR A 34 21.73 -24.43 10.99
C THR A 34 22.09 -23.01 11.43
N ARG A 35 22.83 -22.28 10.60
CA ARG A 35 23.04 -20.86 10.80
C ARG A 35 21.66 -20.20 10.81
N ARG A 36 21.25 -19.70 11.95
CA ARG A 36 20.07 -18.86 12.07
C ARG A 36 20.30 -17.61 11.21
N ARG A 37 19.63 -17.54 10.05
CA ARG A 37 19.61 -16.35 9.16
C ARG A 37 18.79 -15.18 9.72
N THR A 38 18.48 -15.19 11.01
CA THR A 38 17.54 -14.25 11.63
C THR A 38 18.03 -12.80 11.64
N THR A 39 19.35 -12.55 11.60
CA THR A 39 19.91 -11.21 11.73
C THR A 39 19.84 -10.42 10.40
N GLU A 40 20.04 -11.08 9.26
CA GLU A 40 19.99 -10.41 7.93
C GLU A 40 18.57 -10.05 7.51
N CYS A 41 17.58 -10.88 7.83
CA CYS A 41 16.18 -10.58 7.55
C CYS A 41 15.64 -9.41 8.41
N LEU A 42 16.10 -9.28 9.65
CA LEU A 42 15.75 -8.16 10.54
C LEU A 42 16.35 -6.83 10.04
N GLU A 43 17.58 -6.82 9.56
CA GLU A 43 18.22 -5.62 9.01
C GLU A 43 17.52 -5.13 7.74
N LEU A 44 17.05 -6.02 6.84
CA LEU A 44 16.33 -5.66 5.65
C LEU A 44 14.96 -5.04 5.98
N SER A 45 14.20 -5.64 6.88
CA SER A 45 12.91 -5.11 7.31
C SER A 45 13.07 -3.74 7.99
N GLN A 46 14.05 -3.56 8.88
CA GLN A 46 14.33 -2.28 9.52
C GLN A 46 14.72 -1.18 8.53
N LYS A 47 15.46 -1.50 7.47
CA LYS A 47 15.80 -0.53 6.42
C LYS A 47 14.58 -0.04 5.65
N TYR A 48 13.65 -0.94 5.33
CA TYR A 48 12.42 -0.58 4.63
C TYR A 48 11.49 0.25 5.51
N GLU A 49 11.28 -0.13 6.75
CA GLU A 49 10.50 0.64 7.71
C GLU A 49 11.08 2.04 7.92
N TYR A 50 12.40 2.15 8.06
CA TYR A 50 13.07 3.44 8.20
C TYR A 50 12.92 4.33 6.96
N ARG A 51 13.08 3.76 5.76
CA ARG A 51 12.90 4.50 4.51
C ARG A 51 11.48 5.01 4.36
N ARG A 52 10.50 4.16 4.63
CA ARG A 52 9.08 4.53 4.60
C ARG A 52 8.79 5.67 5.57
N ALA A 53 9.19 5.55 6.82
CA ALA A 53 9.00 6.60 7.83
C ALA A 53 9.61 7.94 7.39
N PHE A 54 10.80 7.92 6.82
CA PHE A 54 11.46 9.11 6.30
C PHE A 54 10.72 9.74 5.11
N SER A 55 10.23 8.91 4.21
CA SER A 55 9.45 9.37 3.04
C SER A 55 8.08 9.89 3.44
N GLU A 56 7.44 9.32 4.45
CA GLU A 56 6.19 9.83 5.04
C GLU A 56 6.39 11.20 5.69
N VAL A 57 7.51 11.42 6.39
CA VAL A 57 7.85 12.75 6.94
C VAL A 57 8.01 13.77 5.82
N LYS A 58 8.74 13.44 4.74
CA LYS A 58 8.88 14.32 3.58
C LYS A 58 7.55 14.65 2.91
N LEU A 59 6.63 13.71 2.88
CA LEU A 59 5.29 13.92 2.34
C LEU A 59 4.52 14.97 3.17
N LEU A 60 4.61 14.88 4.50
CA LEU A 60 4.01 15.87 5.42
C LEU A 60 4.68 17.23 5.32
N GLU A 61 6.01 17.28 5.18
CA GLU A 61 6.79 18.50 4.97
C GLU A 61 6.39 19.20 3.66
N ALA A 62 6.19 18.44 2.58
CA ALA A 62 5.74 18.97 1.29
C ALA A 62 4.37 19.66 1.40
N MET A 63 3.52 19.21 2.32
CA MET A 63 2.25 19.84 2.66
C MET A 63 2.41 21.00 3.66
N LYS A 64 3.61 21.31 4.13
CA LYS A 64 3.88 22.33 5.15
C LYS A 64 3.07 22.12 6.45
N TYR A 65 2.72 20.86 6.73
CA TYR A 65 1.86 20.49 7.87
C TYR A 65 0.51 21.24 7.91
N GLU A 66 0.07 21.79 6.77
CA GLU A 66 -1.19 22.54 6.71
C GLU A 66 -2.41 21.61 6.81
N PRO A 67 -3.51 22.08 7.39
CA PRO A 67 -4.77 21.35 7.41
C PRO A 67 -5.31 21.11 5.99
N LEU A 68 -5.89 19.93 5.78
CA LEU A 68 -6.65 19.61 4.56
C LEU A 68 -7.91 20.48 4.50
N LYS A 69 -8.18 21.07 3.33
CA LYS A 69 -9.26 22.06 3.13
C LYS A 69 -10.33 21.50 2.19
N ASN A 70 -11.59 21.67 2.53
CA ASN A 70 -12.71 21.29 1.66
C ASN A 70 -12.61 21.97 0.28
N GLY A 71 -12.92 21.20 -0.77
CA GLY A 71 -12.87 21.65 -2.14
C GLY A 71 -11.46 21.71 -2.74
N VAL A 72 -10.44 21.16 -2.06
CA VAL A 72 -9.05 21.19 -2.51
C VAL A 72 -8.56 19.78 -2.83
N SER A 73 -7.77 19.69 -3.91
CA SER A 73 -7.04 18.49 -4.28
C SER A 73 -5.53 18.71 -4.13
N TYR A 74 -4.88 17.77 -3.45
CA TYR A 74 -3.43 17.76 -3.19
C TYR A 74 -2.80 16.67 -4.03
N ASN A 75 -1.93 17.07 -4.98
CA ASN A 75 -1.27 16.13 -5.89
C ASN A 75 0.18 15.92 -5.49
N PHE A 76 0.63 14.68 -5.55
CA PHE A 76 1.96 14.25 -5.12
C PHE A 76 2.65 13.45 -6.21
N ILE A 77 3.94 13.63 -6.34
CA ILE A 77 4.89 12.72 -6.98
C ILE A 77 5.93 12.35 -5.94
N THR A 78 6.14 11.06 -5.72
CA THR A 78 7.11 10.55 -4.75
C THR A 78 8.20 9.76 -5.47
N GLY A 79 9.40 9.74 -4.89
CA GLY A 79 10.52 8.95 -5.41
C GLY A 79 10.50 7.47 -5.00
N GLY A 80 9.38 7.01 -4.43
CA GLY A 80 9.22 5.67 -3.87
C GLY A 80 9.25 5.66 -2.33
N ASP A 81 9.25 4.47 -1.76
CA ASP A 81 9.23 4.23 -0.31
C ASP A 81 7.98 4.79 0.41
N VAL A 82 6.91 5.10 -0.34
CA VAL A 82 5.55 5.39 0.14
C VAL A 82 4.57 4.45 -0.53
N ASP A 83 3.50 4.14 0.16
CA ASP A 83 2.40 3.32 -0.35
C ASP A 83 1.04 4.01 -0.15
N GLY A 84 -0.03 3.28 -0.48
CA GLY A 84 -1.38 3.81 -0.32
C GLY A 84 -1.72 4.21 1.11
N LEU A 85 -1.23 3.49 2.13
CA LEU A 85 -1.46 3.83 3.54
C LEU A 85 -0.75 5.10 3.98
N SER A 86 0.38 5.45 3.36
CA SER A 86 1.09 6.70 3.66
C SER A 86 0.22 7.93 3.39
N TYR A 87 -0.58 7.90 2.32
CA TYR A 87 -1.56 8.96 2.05
C TYR A 87 -2.73 8.94 3.03
N LEU A 88 -3.21 7.75 3.42
CA LEU A 88 -4.27 7.63 4.43
C LEU A 88 -3.82 8.12 5.80
N LYS A 89 -2.56 7.94 6.17
CA LYS A 89 -1.99 8.50 7.40
C LYS A 89 -2.10 10.01 7.48
N ILE A 90 -1.95 10.73 6.36
CA ILE A 90 -2.14 12.19 6.32
C ILE A 90 -3.56 12.56 6.75
N VAL A 91 -4.56 11.85 6.26
CA VAL A 91 -5.97 12.05 6.64
C VAL A 91 -6.19 11.70 8.10
N LEU A 92 -5.70 10.53 8.53
CA LEU A 92 -5.82 10.06 9.91
C LEU A 92 -5.12 10.98 10.92
N ASN A 93 -4.07 11.70 10.54
CA ASN A 93 -3.45 12.70 11.42
C ASN A 93 -4.37 13.90 11.73
N GLN A 94 -5.44 14.09 10.96
CA GLN A 94 -6.33 15.23 11.11
C GLN A 94 -7.72 14.87 11.64
N GLN A 95 -8.18 13.62 11.43
CA GLN A 95 -9.47 13.13 11.95
C GLN A 95 -9.45 11.61 12.12
N ASN A 96 -10.36 11.11 12.95
CA ASN A 96 -10.75 9.71 12.97
C ASN A 96 -11.81 9.46 11.89
N LEU A 97 -11.96 8.21 11.45
CA LEU A 97 -12.85 7.87 10.35
C LEU A 97 -14.07 7.09 10.87
N GLU A 98 -15.26 7.56 10.54
CA GLU A 98 -16.51 6.83 10.73
C GLU A 98 -16.63 5.69 9.71
N HIS A 99 -16.20 5.94 8.46
CA HIS A 99 -16.15 4.95 7.41
C HIS A 99 -14.94 5.17 6.51
N CYS A 100 -14.29 4.09 6.13
CA CYS A 100 -13.23 4.07 5.14
C CYS A 100 -13.46 2.92 4.17
N ILE A 101 -13.24 3.19 2.90
CA ILE A 101 -13.16 2.22 1.82
C ILE A 101 -11.71 2.19 1.37
N PHE A 102 -11.14 1.01 1.15
CA PHE A 102 -9.93 0.92 0.36
C PHE A 102 -10.05 -0.06 -0.78
N SER A 103 -9.38 0.24 -1.87
CA SER A 103 -9.23 -0.62 -3.03
C SER A 103 -7.75 -0.77 -3.35
N THR A 104 -7.28 -2.02 -3.48
CA THR A 104 -5.88 -2.34 -3.81
C THR A 104 -5.79 -3.67 -4.55
N TRP A 105 -4.71 -3.88 -5.27
CA TRP A 105 -4.42 -5.15 -5.91
C TRP A 105 -3.87 -6.19 -4.92
N CYS A 106 -2.95 -5.76 -4.05
CA CYS A 106 -2.33 -6.58 -3.00
C CYS A 106 -1.95 -5.71 -1.80
N MET A 107 -1.62 -6.36 -0.68
CA MET A 107 -1.20 -5.73 0.56
C MET A 107 -0.02 -6.51 1.15
N ALA A 108 0.83 -5.83 1.91
CA ALA A 108 1.85 -6.46 2.72
C ALA A 108 1.32 -6.77 4.14
N ALA A 109 1.97 -7.71 4.83
CA ALA A 109 1.54 -8.16 6.16
C ALA A 109 1.63 -7.04 7.21
N GLU A 110 2.68 -6.24 7.18
CA GLU A 110 2.88 -5.09 8.06
C GLU A 110 1.80 -4.02 7.89
N ASP A 111 1.28 -3.85 6.69
CA ASP A 111 0.21 -2.90 6.41
C ASP A 111 -1.14 -3.37 6.97
N ILE A 112 -1.38 -4.69 6.94
CA ILE A 112 -2.54 -5.30 7.60
C ILE A 112 -2.48 -5.07 9.10
N LEU A 113 -1.31 -5.25 9.72
CA LEU A 113 -1.10 -4.97 11.15
C LEU A 113 -1.34 -3.49 11.48
N GLN A 114 -0.91 -2.57 10.62
CA GLN A 114 -1.16 -1.15 10.82
C GLN A 114 -2.67 -0.81 10.77
N ILE A 115 -3.41 -1.42 9.85
CA ILE A 115 -4.87 -1.27 9.77
C ILE A 115 -5.55 -1.87 11.01
N ASP A 116 -5.09 -3.05 11.47
CA ASP A 116 -5.60 -3.69 12.70
C ASP A 116 -5.48 -2.76 13.92
N GLU A 117 -4.35 -2.09 14.09
CA GLU A 117 -4.14 -1.11 15.14
C GLU A 117 -5.07 0.12 15.02
N TRP A 118 -5.37 0.58 13.80
CA TRP A 118 -6.32 1.68 13.60
C TRP A 118 -7.76 1.28 13.92
N LEU A 119 -8.16 0.05 13.60
CA LEU A 119 -9.46 -0.49 13.96
C LEU A 119 -9.55 -0.68 15.49
N LYS A 120 -8.55 -1.29 16.10
CA LYS A 120 -8.49 -1.55 17.53
C LYS A 120 -8.50 -0.27 18.37
N SER A 121 -7.81 0.76 17.92
CA SER A 121 -7.78 2.06 18.60
C SER A 121 -8.99 2.94 18.31
N GLY A 122 -9.91 2.52 17.45
CA GLY A 122 -11.10 3.28 17.05
C GLY A 122 -10.81 4.47 16.13
N ARG A 123 -9.62 4.52 15.53
CA ARG A 123 -9.28 5.54 14.54
C ARG A 123 -10.04 5.34 13.24
N ILE A 124 -10.40 4.10 12.93
CA ILE A 124 -11.32 3.72 11.85
C ILE A 124 -12.41 2.87 12.48
N LYS A 125 -13.68 3.27 12.35
CA LYS A 125 -14.81 2.54 12.93
C LYS A 125 -15.36 1.49 11.99
N LYS A 126 -15.51 1.84 10.70
CA LYS A 126 -15.99 0.94 9.65
C LYS A 126 -15.01 0.95 8.49
N LEU A 127 -14.70 -0.25 7.97
CA LEU A 127 -13.74 -0.44 6.89
C LEU A 127 -14.28 -1.44 5.87
N ASP A 128 -14.38 -1.05 4.59
CA ASP A 128 -14.72 -1.94 3.49
C ASP A 128 -13.50 -2.13 2.58
N ALA A 129 -13.13 -3.38 2.29
CA ALA A 129 -11.97 -3.78 1.51
C ALA A 129 -12.37 -4.33 0.13
N TYR A 130 -11.72 -3.84 -0.90
CA TYR A 130 -11.92 -4.22 -2.30
C TYR A 130 -10.60 -4.63 -2.93
N VAL A 131 -10.36 -5.93 -3.07
CA VAL A 131 -9.05 -6.46 -3.42
C VAL A 131 -9.04 -7.19 -4.76
N GLY A 132 -7.86 -7.28 -5.37
CA GLY A 132 -7.64 -7.97 -6.63
C GLY A 132 -7.84 -9.47 -6.51
N GLU A 133 -8.29 -10.11 -7.60
CA GLU A 133 -8.58 -11.55 -7.68
C GLU A 133 -7.35 -12.43 -7.43
N ILE A 134 -6.15 -11.87 -7.59
CA ILE A 134 -4.92 -12.61 -7.33
C ILE A 134 -4.58 -12.67 -5.85
N PHE A 135 -5.09 -11.72 -5.04
CA PHE A 135 -4.69 -11.57 -3.64
C PHE A 135 -4.95 -12.86 -2.83
N PRO A 136 -6.13 -13.52 -2.88
CA PRO A 136 -6.37 -14.78 -2.17
C PRO A 136 -5.47 -15.93 -2.62
N ASN A 137 -4.99 -15.92 -3.86
CA ASN A 137 -4.24 -17.03 -4.44
C ASN A 137 -2.73 -16.86 -4.33
N SER A 138 -2.23 -15.65 -4.58
CA SER A 138 -0.79 -15.35 -4.63
C SER A 138 -0.24 -14.88 -3.29
N TYR A 139 -1.10 -14.30 -2.42
CA TYR A 139 -0.74 -13.74 -1.11
C TYR A 139 -1.62 -14.38 -0.03
N LYS A 140 -1.58 -15.72 0.06
CA LYS A 140 -2.50 -16.51 0.89
C LYS A 140 -2.42 -16.18 2.38
N ILE A 141 -1.22 -15.89 2.86
CA ILE A 141 -0.98 -15.59 4.29
C ILE A 141 -1.57 -14.22 4.61
N GLU A 142 -1.26 -13.22 3.81
CA GLU A 142 -1.74 -11.84 3.98
C GLU A 142 -3.25 -11.77 3.82
N TYR A 143 -3.82 -12.48 2.83
CA TYR A 143 -5.26 -12.54 2.65
C TYR A 143 -5.96 -13.16 3.87
N LYS A 144 -5.43 -14.26 4.40
CA LYS A 144 -5.94 -14.90 5.61
C LYS A 144 -5.87 -13.96 6.81
N GLN A 145 -4.75 -13.26 7.01
CA GLN A 145 -4.60 -12.27 8.08
C GLN A 145 -5.64 -11.15 7.96
N MET A 146 -5.88 -10.65 6.73
CA MET A 146 -6.90 -9.64 6.48
C MET A 146 -8.30 -10.15 6.82
N VAL A 147 -8.68 -11.37 6.41
CA VAL A 147 -9.98 -11.97 6.74
C VAL A 147 -10.14 -12.12 8.26
N GLU A 148 -9.13 -12.65 8.95
CA GLU A 148 -9.14 -12.78 10.41
C GLU A 148 -9.27 -11.43 11.14
N MET A 149 -8.66 -10.37 10.61
CA MET A 149 -8.79 -9.02 11.13
C MET A 149 -10.24 -8.51 10.97
N PHE A 150 -10.84 -8.67 9.80
CA PHE A 150 -12.24 -8.27 9.55
C PHE A 150 -13.21 -9.04 10.43
N ASP A 151 -13.02 -10.35 10.58
CA ASP A 151 -13.86 -11.20 11.44
C ASP A 151 -13.74 -10.80 12.92
N ARG A 152 -12.55 -10.45 13.39
CA ARG A 152 -12.30 -10.02 14.76
C ARG A 152 -12.98 -8.71 15.10
N HIS A 153 -12.84 -7.72 14.21
CA HIS A 153 -13.41 -6.38 14.43
C HIS A 153 -14.83 -6.22 13.95
N LYS A 154 -15.34 -7.12 13.10
CA LYS A 154 -16.67 -7.01 12.43
C LYS A 154 -16.85 -5.62 11.80
N CYS A 155 -15.80 -5.12 11.20
CA CYS A 155 -15.72 -3.71 10.80
C CYS A 155 -16.34 -3.38 9.45
N GLY A 156 -16.63 -4.39 8.60
CA GLY A 156 -17.18 -4.17 7.26
C GLY A 156 -17.09 -5.41 6.38
N ARG A 157 -16.98 -5.23 5.08
CA ARG A 157 -16.94 -6.32 4.09
C ARG A 157 -15.61 -6.41 3.36
N ILE A 158 -15.31 -7.61 2.87
CA ILE A 158 -14.24 -7.86 1.90
C ILE A 158 -14.91 -8.27 0.58
N ALA A 159 -14.52 -7.65 -0.52
CA ALA A 159 -14.92 -8.07 -1.87
C ALA A 159 -13.69 -8.32 -2.74
N VAL A 160 -13.63 -9.51 -3.33
CA VAL A 160 -12.60 -9.96 -4.26
C VAL A 160 -13.15 -9.90 -5.68
N PHE A 161 -12.49 -9.21 -6.59
CA PHE A 161 -12.93 -9.08 -7.98
C PHE A 161 -11.76 -8.71 -8.89
N LYS A 162 -11.99 -8.59 -10.21
CA LYS A 162 -10.96 -8.11 -11.15
C LYS A 162 -10.64 -6.65 -10.89
N ASN A 163 -9.69 -6.41 -10.01
CA ASN A 163 -9.35 -5.10 -9.49
C ASN A 163 -7.87 -4.78 -9.61
N HIS A 164 -7.56 -3.60 -10.14
CA HIS A 164 -6.21 -3.03 -10.14
C HIS A 164 -6.21 -1.57 -9.66
N SER A 165 -7.34 -1.06 -9.18
CA SER A 165 -7.43 0.31 -8.65
C SER A 165 -6.74 0.42 -7.28
N LYS A 166 -6.21 1.59 -6.98
CA LYS A 166 -5.64 1.95 -5.69
C LYS A 166 -6.31 3.22 -5.23
N ILE A 167 -7.31 3.03 -4.38
CA ILE A 167 -8.23 4.09 -3.96
C ILE A 167 -8.47 3.95 -2.47
N PHE A 168 -8.54 5.09 -1.78
CA PHE A 168 -9.14 5.18 -0.47
C PHE A 168 -10.23 6.26 -0.53
N ALA A 169 -11.34 6.02 0.13
CA ALA A 169 -12.39 7.02 0.28
C ALA A 169 -13.04 6.86 1.64
N GLY A 170 -13.45 7.96 2.23
CA GLY A 170 -14.02 7.89 3.56
C GLY A 170 -14.44 9.25 4.09
N TYR A 171 -14.91 9.23 5.33
CA TYR A 171 -15.27 10.43 6.05
C TYR A 171 -15.07 10.26 7.56
N GLY A 172 -14.92 11.38 8.22
CA GLY A 172 -14.93 11.51 9.67
C GLY A 172 -15.78 12.69 10.09
N ASP A 173 -15.44 13.26 11.23
CA ASP A 173 -16.17 14.40 11.83
C ASP A 173 -15.85 15.74 11.15
N LYS A 174 -14.73 15.86 10.42
CA LYS A 174 -14.28 17.13 9.85
C LYS A 174 -14.51 17.25 8.36
N PHE A 175 -14.26 16.18 7.59
CA PHE A 175 -14.38 16.21 6.13
C PHE A 175 -14.55 14.83 5.52
N TYR A 176 -15.01 14.84 4.26
CA TYR A 176 -15.01 13.69 3.35
C TYR A 176 -13.77 13.74 2.46
N PHE A 177 -13.27 12.58 2.05
CA PHE A 177 -12.09 12.50 1.19
C PHE A 177 -12.15 11.35 0.19
N GLY A 178 -11.38 11.50 -0.88
CA GLY A 178 -10.97 10.45 -1.79
C GLY A 178 -9.47 10.55 -2.07
N ILE A 179 -8.79 9.41 -2.06
CA ILE A 179 -7.38 9.28 -2.40
C ILE A 179 -7.27 8.39 -3.63
N GLN A 180 -6.54 8.84 -4.63
CA GLN A 180 -6.14 8.06 -5.79
C GLN A 180 -4.62 7.96 -5.80
N THR A 181 -4.08 6.78 -6.02
CA THR A 181 -2.62 6.60 -6.10
C THR A 181 -2.26 5.50 -7.08
N SER A 182 -1.04 5.52 -7.59
CA SER A 182 -0.48 4.39 -8.33
C SER A 182 0.08 3.31 -7.40
N ALA A 183 0.40 3.67 -6.14
CA ALA A 183 0.96 2.77 -5.15
C ALA A 183 -0.08 1.79 -4.59
N ASN A 184 0.24 0.50 -4.54
CA ASN A 184 -0.52 -0.48 -3.76
C ASN A 184 -0.35 -0.23 -2.25
N ILE A 185 -1.05 -1.03 -1.44
CA ILE A 185 -0.76 -1.14 0.00
C ILE A 185 0.42 -2.11 0.17
N ASN A 186 1.54 -1.70 -0.36
CA ASN A 186 2.81 -2.41 -0.34
C ASN A 186 3.90 -1.44 -0.82
N THR A 187 4.88 -1.17 0.03
CA THR A 187 5.96 -0.24 -0.28
C THR A 187 6.81 -0.73 -1.45
N ASN A 188 7.07 0.16 -2.40
CA ASN A 188 7.85 -0.13 -3.60
C ASN A 188 8.82 1.04 -3.86
N PRO A 189 10.11 0.78 -4.14
CA PRO A 189 11.10 1.82 -4.44
C PRO A 189 10.96 2.37 -5.88
N ARG A 190 9.74 2.67 -6.31
CA ARG A 190 9.44 3.25 -7.62
C ARG A 190 8.80 4.60 -7.47
N THR A 191 8.92 5.44 -8.50
CA THR A 191 8.16 6.69 -8.54
C THR A 191 6.66 6.39 -8.56
N GLU A 192 5.96 6.97 -7.61
CA GLU A 192 4.51 6.81 -7.46
C GLU A 192 3.84 8.18 -7.43
N ASN A 193 2.63 8.25 -7.96
CA ASN A 193 1.79 9.43 -7.85
C ASN A 193 0.68 9.21 -6.83
N GLY A 194 0.17 10.30 -6.28
CA GLY A 194 -0.99 10.30 -5.40
C GLY A 194 -1.76 11.61 -5.50
N CYS A 195 -3.04 11.54 -5.22
CA CYS A 195 -3.90 12.69 -5.11
C CYS A 195 -4.87 12.49 -3.93
N ILE A 196 -4.92 13.47 -3.03
CA ILE A 196 -5.91 13.54 -1.94
C ILE A 196 -6.89 14.66 -2.31
N THR A 197 -8.16 14.33 -2.48
CA THR A 197 -9.23 15.29 -2.74
C THR A 197 -10.16 15.34 -1.54
N ILE A 198 -10.41 16.53 -1.03
CA ILE A 198 -11.32 16.77 0.11
C ILE A 198 -12.64 17.29 -0.44
N ASP A 199 -13.57 16.36 -0.64
CA ASP A 199 -14.90 16.66 -1.19
C ASP A 199 -15.86 15.49 -0.90
N GLU A 200 -17.08 15.79 -0.50
CA GLU A 200 -18.12 14.80 -0.21
C GLU A 200 -18.50 13.98 -1.46
N LYS A 201 -18.53 14.62 -2.63
CA LYS A 201 -18.94 13.97 -3.89
C LYS A 201 -17.96 12.87 -4.29
N ILE A 202 -16.65 13.04 -4.03
CA ILE A 202 -15.65 12.03 -4.37
C ILE A 202 -15.82 10.77 -3.51
N TYR A 203 -16.16 10.95 -2.22
CA TYR A 203 -16.49 9.81 -1.35
C TYR A 203 -17.71 9.06 -1.89
N HIS A 204 -18.81 9.76 -2.17
CA HIS A 204 -20.04 9.14 -2.67
C HIS A 204 -19.82 8.45 -4.01
N PHE A 205 -19.04 9.06 -4.92
CA PHE A 205 -18.69 8.45 -6.20
C PHE A 205 -18.02 7.08 -6.02
N TYR A 206 -17.03 6.96 -5.14
CA TYR A 206 -16.38 5.68 -4.89
C TYR A 206 -17.25 4.72 -4.09
N ASN A 207 -17.92 5.20 -3.05
CA ASN A 207 -18.79 4.36 -2.25
C ASN A 207 -19.91 3.74 -3.11
N ASP A 208 -20.54 4.53 -3.97
CA ASP A 208 -21.63 4.06 -4.84
C ASP A 208 -21.16 3.03 -5.85
N TYR A 209 -19.95 3.20 -6.39
CA TYR A 209 -19.35 2.21 -7.27
C TYR A 209 -19.03 0.91 -6.52
N PHE A 210 -18.28 1.00 -5.44
CA PHE A 210 -17.76 -0.18 -4.77
C PHE A 210 -18.83 -0.99 -4.02
N LYS A 211 -19.83 -0.36 -3.45
CA LYS A 211 -20.92 -1.08 -2.77
C LYS A 211 -21.68 -2.05 -3.66
N CYS A 212 -21.71 -1.80 -4.97
CA CYS A 212 -22.39 -2.64 -5.96
C CYS A 212 -21.54 -3.82 -6.45
N ILE A 213 -20.28 -3.91 -6.05
CA ILE A 213 -19.36 -4.98 -6.49
C ILE A 213 -19.79 -6.33 -5.88
N ASN A 214 -19.97 -7.33 -6.75
CA ASN A 214 -20.13 -8.72 -6.35
C ASN A 214 -18.78 -9.38 -6.13
N SER A 215 -18.55 -9.95 -4.96
CA SER A 215 -17.33 -10.67 -4.65
C SER A 215 -17.28 -12.02 -5.36
N PHE A 216 -16.08 -12.40 -5.88
CA PHE A 216 -15.82 -13.76 -6.35
C PHE A 216 -15.68 -14.73 -5.18
N ASP A 217 -15.24 -14.25 -4.03
CA ASP A 217 -15.19 -15.02 -2.79
C ASP A 217 -16.57 -14.99 -2.13
N LYS A 218 -17.20 -16.16 -2.04
CA LYS A 218 -18.53 -16.33 -1.43
C LYS A 218 -18.47 -16.64 0.06
N THR A 219 -17.29 -16.81 0.62
CA THR A 219 -17.08 -17.19 2.03
C THR A 219 -17.27 -16.02 2.99
N ASN A 220 -17.09 -14.79 2.50
CA ASN A 220 -17.25 -13.55 3.28
C ASN A 220 -18.51 -12.78 2.81
N LYS A 221 -19.67 -13.22 3.27
CA LYS A 221 -20.96 -12.51 3.08
C LYS A 221 -21.30 -11.67 4.29
#